data_51f3c01bd392a6d057f72a0b6a1ea55e
#
_entry.id   51f3c01bd392a6d057f72a0b6a1ea55e
#
_cell.length_a   1.000
_cell.length_b   1.000
_cell.length_c   1.000
_cell.angle_alpha   90.00
_cell.angle_beta   90.00
_cell.angle_gamma   90.00
#
_symmetry.space_group_name_H-M   'P 1'
#
loop_
_entity.id
_entity.type
_entity.pdbx_description
1 polymer ?
#
loop_
_entity_poly.entity_id
_entity_poly.type
_entity_poly.pdbx_seq_one_letter_code
_entity_poly.pdbx_strand_id
1 'polypeptide(L)'
;MPISFDNNDDSIDGSSTIVRATASTTWTAYPIGGTKNIYRFEITNDVDNPGGRRIWVAYSSGASNYVSLAPGDSWEELPRNVTQIWVRTANSTATFSLHYTYES
;
A
#
# COMPACT_ATOMS: atom_id res chain seq x y z
N MET A 1 -27.49 -2.30 -4.62
CA MET A 1 -27.48 -2.55 -5.01
C MET A 1 -27.27 -2.51 -5.31
N PRO A 2 -26.93 -2.41 -4.88
CA PRO A 2 -26.63 -2.52 -5.11
C PRO A 2 -26.25 -2.69 -5.09
N ILE A 3 -25.95 -2.61 -4.74
CA ILE A 3 -25.60 -2.96 -4.74
C ILE A 3 -25.02 -2.80 -4.63
N SER A 4 -24.92 -2.70 -4.33
CA SER A 4 -24.42 -2.75 -4.35
C SER A 4 -23.77 -2.79 -4.27
N PHE A 5 -23.73 -2.72 -3.94
CA PHE A 5 -23.30 -2.98 -4.04
C PHE A 5 -23.06 -2.71 -3.66
N ASP A 6 -23.18 -2.65 -3.33
CA ASP A 6 -23.31 -2.62 -2.93
C ASP A 6 -23.17 -2.49 -2.41
N ASN A 7 -23.27 -2.52 -1.94
CA ASN A 7 -23.38 -2.62 -1.59
C ASN A 7 -23.41 -2.92 -1.18
N ASN A 8 -23.53 -3.14 -0.85
CA ASN A 8 -23.68 -3.65 -0.55
C ASN A 8 -23.65 -4.28 -0.09
N ASP A 9 -23.79 -4.52 0.08
CA ASP A 9 -23.70 -5.14 0.51
C ASP A 9 -23.29 -5.78 1.09
N ASP A 10 -23.21 -5.90 0.58
CA ASP A 10 -22.67 -6.39 1.22
C ASP A 10 -22.42 -6.27 2.21
N SER A 11 -22.51 -6.40 2.13
CA SER A 11 -22.55 -5.91 3.34
C SER A 11 -21.47 -6.06 4.30
N ILE A 12 -20.31 -5.90 3.84
CA ILE A 12 -19.15 -5.83 4.68
C ILE A 12 -19.11 -4.43 5.26
N ASP A 13 -19.07 -4.35 6.58
CA ASP A 13 -18.83 -3.09 7.24
C ASP A 13 -17.35 -2.76 7.14
N GLY A 14 -16.96 -2.25 6.00
CA GLY A 14 -15.59 -1.88 5.75
C GLY A 14 -15.45 -0.41 5.40
N SER A 15 -14.24 0.11 5.59
CA SER A 15 -13.87 1.44 5.17
C SER A 15 -12.65 1.36 4.27
N SER A 16 -12.56 2.29 3.33
CA SER A 16 -11.42 2.40 2.42
C SER A 16 -10.71 3.72 2.62
N THR A 17 -9.39 3.69 2.51
CA THR A 17 -8.56 4.89 2.61
C THR A 17 -7.50 4.85 1.54
N ILE A 18 -7.26 6.02 0.93
CA ILE A 18 -6.17 6.21 -0.02
C ILE A 18 -5.21 7.24 0.57
N VAL A 19 -3.95 6.89 0.67
CA VAL A 19 -2.91 7.76 1.19
C VAL A 19 -1.83 7.91 0.11
N ARG A 20 -1.43 9.15 -0.14
CA ARG A 20 -0.26 9.41 -0.98
C ARG A 20 0.90 9.78 -0.07
N ALA A 21 2.06 9.21 -0.34
CA ALA A 21 3.24 9.42 0.48
C ALA A 21 4.48 9.45 -0.39
N THR A 22 5.60 9.83 0.21
CA THR A 22 6.88 9.91 -0.49
C THR A 22 7.88 9.00 0.21
N ALA A 23 8.40 8.04 -0.54
CA ALA A 23 9.42 7.13 -0.05
C ALA A 23 10.79 7.81 -0.13
N SER A 24 11.62 7.57 0.88
CA SER A 24 13.02 7.99 0.90
C SER A 24 13.93 6.78 0.66
N THR A 25 15.23 6.98 0.75
CA THR A 25 16.18 5.88 0.61
C THR A 25 16.33 5.03 1.88
N THR A 26 15.58 5.37 2.91
CA THR A 26 15.56 4.63 4.18
C THR A 26 14.26 3.87 4.30
N TRP A 27 14.32 2.60 4.70
CA TRP A 27 13.12 1.83 4.98
C TRP A 27 12.28 2.57 6.02
N THR A 28 11.05 2.89 5.66
CA THR A 28 10.12 3.63 6.51
C THR A 28 8.81 2.89 6.59
N ALA A 29 8.28 2.77 7.81
CA ALA A 29 7.01 2.09 8.05
C ALA A 29 5.84 3.00 7.72
N TYR A 30 4.85 2.43 7.05
CA TYR A 30 3.59 3.10 6.75
C TYR A 30 2.46 2.25 7.31
N PRO A 31 1.68 2.78 8.26
CA PRO A 31 0.60 1.99 8.85
C PRO A 31 -0.52 1.74 7.84
N ILE A 32 -1.13 0.57 7.97
CA ILE A 32 -2.31 0.22 7.19
C ILE A 32 -3.40 -0.20 8.17
N GLY A 33 -4.41 0.65 8.33
CA GLY A 33 -5.54 0.37 9.20
C GLY A 33 -5.30 0.43 10.69
N GLY A 34 -4.07 0.71 11.13
CA GLY A 34 -3.78 0.79 12.58
C GLY A 34 -4.01 -0.54 13.28
N THR A 35 -4.95 -0.56 14.25
CA THR A 35 -5.28 -1.78 14.98
C THR A 35 -6.45 -2.55 14.37
N LYS A 36 -7.00 -2.07 13.28
CA LYS A 36 -8.15 -2.71 12.65
C LYS A 36 -7.71 -3.85 11.73
N ASN A 37 -8.59 -4.79 11.52
CA ASN A 37 -8.34 -5.86 10.56
C ASN A 37 -8.33 -5.31 9.16
N ILE A 38 -7.31 -5.64 8.41
CA ILE A 38 -7.17 -5.23 7.01
C ILE A 38 -7.70 -6.36 6.13
N TYR A 39 -8.60 -6.03 5.21
CA TYR A 39 -9.09 -6.99 4.24
C TYR A 39 -8.13 -7.10 3.05
N ARG A 40 -7.62 -5.97 2.59
CA ARG A 40 -6.67 -5.95 1.48
C ARG A 40 -5.99 -4.60 1.42
N PHE A 41 -4.83 -4.58 0.79
CA PHE A 41 -4.19 -3.32 0.43
C PHE A 41 -3.59 -3.41 -0.96
N GLU A 42 -3.40 -2.26 -1.57
CA GLU A 42 -2.73 -2.13 -2.85
C GLU A 42 -1.81 -0.93 -2.78
N ILE A 43 -0.57 -1.10 -3.21
CA ILE A 43 0.39 -0.01 -3.30
C ILE A 43 0.74 0.20 -4.77
N THR A 44 0.76 1.46 -5.20
CA THR A 44 1.04 1.84 -6.59
C THR A 44 2.18 2.85 -6.61
N ASN A 45 3.23 2.54 -7.37
CA ASN A 45 4.31 3.49 -7.62
C ASN A 45 3.79 4.50 -8.64
N ASP A 46 3.90 5.79 -8.32
CA ASP A 46 3.36 6.85 -9.15
C ASP A 46 4.00 6.81 -10.54
N VAL A 47 3.18 6.85 -11.57
CA VAL A 47 3.63 6.80 -12.95
C VAL A 47 4.50 8.01 -13.31
N ASP A 48 4.32 9.13 -12.61
CA ASP A 48 5.04 10.37 -12.87
C ASP A 48 6.39 10.47 -12.14
N ASN A 49 6.78 9.44 -11.40
CA ASN A 49 8.09 9.47 -10.75
C ASN A 49 9.20 9.57 -11.80
N PRO A 50 10.09 10.57 -11.66
CA PRO A 50 11.13 10.81 -12.66
C PRO A 50 12.23 9.75 -12.63
N GLY A 51 12.90 9.59 -13.77
CA GLY A 51 14.07 8.73 -13.85
C GLY A 51 13.78 7.25 -13.67
N GLY A 52 12.52 6.81 -13.83
CA GLY A 52 12.16 5.42 -13.67
C GLY A 52 12.33 4.91 -12.25
N ARG A 53 12.22 5.78 -11.27
CA ARG A 53 12.46 5.43 -9.86
C ARG A 53 11.52 4.35 -9.38
N ARG A 54 12.13 3.27 -8.89
CA ARG A 54 11.37 2.14 -8.34
C ARG A 54 11.17 2.33 -6.85
N ILE A 55 10.10 1.74 -6.33
CA ILE A 55 9.93 1.59 -4.88
C ILE A 55 10.08 0.12 -4.52
N TRP A 56 10.58 -0.13 -3.33
CA TRP A 56 10.68 -1.46 -2.76
C TRP A 56 9.75 -1.55 -1.56
N VAL A 57 8.98 -2.63 -1.52
CA VAL A 57 7.96 -2.83 -0.48
C VAL A 57 8.23 -4.15 0.25
N ALA A 58 8.21 -4.10 1.56
CA ALA A 58 8.48 -5.27 2.39
C ALA A 58 7.64 -5.23 3.66
N TYR A 59 7.64 -6.34 4.39
CA TYR A 59 6.93 -6.45 5.65
C TYR A 59 7.82 -6.16 6.86
N SER A 60 9.10 -5.92 6.65
CA SER A 60 10.01 -5.60 7.75
C SER A 60 11.11 -4.66 7.25
N SER A 61 11.70 -3.92 8.19
CA SER A 61 12.82 -3.03 7.91
C SER A 61 14.06 -3.86 7.56
N GLY A 62 14.81 -3.41 6.55
CA GLY A 62 16.04 -4.08 6.18
C GLY A 62 15.85 -5.45 5.57
N ALA A 63 14.66 -5.72 5.04
CA ALA A 63 14.34 -7.01 4.47
C ALA A 63 15.22 -7.31 3.25
N SER A 64 15.68 -8.57 3.13
CA SER A 64 16.38 -9.04 1.95
C SER A 64 15.40 -9.46 0.86
N ASN A 65 14.14 -9.70 1.21
CA ASN A 65 13.07 -10.03 0.26
C ASN A 65 12.08 -8.88 0.21
N TYR A 66 11.84 -8.37 -0.98
CA TYR A 66 10.93 -7.25 -1.18
C TYR A 66 10.34 -7.30 -2.58
N VAL A 67 9.22 -6.61 -2.75
CA VAL A 67 8.61 -6.40 -4.07
C VAL A 67 9.15 -5.10 -4.64
N SER A 68 9.60 -5.12 -5.89
CA SER A 68 10.12 -3.94 -6.57
C SER A 68 9.11 -3.50 -7.63
N LEU A 69 8.66 -2.26 -7.53
CA LEU A 69 7.64 -1.70 -8.41
C LEU A 69 8.22 -0.55 -9.23
N ALA A 70 8.12 -0.65 -10.55
CA ALA A 70 8.46 0.43 -11.46
C ALA A 70 7.32 1.47 -11.45
N PRO A 71 7.57 2.71 -11.93
CA PRO A 71 6.49 3.70 -12.04
C PRO A 71 5.29 3.14 -12.80
N GLY A 72 4.11 3.26 -12.21
CA GLY A 72 2.87 2.73 -12.76
C GLY A 72 2.53 1.33 -12.32
N ASP A 73 3.47 0.60 -11.72
CA ASP A 73 3.20 -0.75 -11.24
C ASP A 73 2.48 -0.71 -9.91
N SER A 74 1.67 -1.73 -9.68
CA SER A 74 0.93 -1.92 -8.42
C SER A 74 1.16 -3.32 -7.87
N TRP A 75 1.03 -3.45 -6.56
CA TRP A 75 1.07 -4.73 -5.87
C TRP A 75 -0.07 -4.78 -4.88
N GLU A 76 -0.87 -5.82 -4.97
CA GLU A 76 -2.04 -6.01 -4.11
C GLU A 76 -1.90 -7.30 -3.32
N GLU A 77 -2.27 -7.26 -2.04
CA GLU A 77 -2.21 -8.40 -1.14
C GLU A 77 -3.39 -8.46 -0.20
N LEU A 78 -3.65 -9.67 0.28
CA LEU A 78 -4.61 -9.94 1.34
C LEU A 78 -3.78 -10.25 2.59
N PRO A 79 -3.44 -9.23 3.40
CA PRO A 79 -2.50 -9.41 4.49
C PRO A 79 -3.07 -10.24 5.63
N ARG A 80 -2.17 -10.93 6.38
CA ARG A 80 -2.49 -11.63 7.60
C ARG A 80 -1.66 -11.06 8.71
N ASN A 81 -2.31 -10.50 9.73
CA ASN A 81 -1.61 -9.96 10.90
C ASN A 81 -0.60 -8.87 10.55
N VAL A 82 -0.89 -8.11 9.48
CA VAL A 82 -0.03 -7.02 9.03
C VAL A 82 -0.72 -5.71 9.34
N THR A 83 -0.05 -4.84 10.07
CA THR A 83 -0.57 -3.52 10.41
C THR A 83 0.26 -2.40 9.79
N GLN A 84 1.36 -2.75 9.15
CA GLN A 84 2.21 -1.77 8.47
C GLN A 84 3.01 -2.45 7.38
N ILE A 85 3.43 -1.66 6.41
CA ILE A 85 4.38 -2.07 5.38
C ILE A 85 5.57 -1.12 5.43
N TRP A 86 6.70 -1.59 4.90
CA TRP A 86 7.93 -0.80 4.84
C TRP A 86 8.23 -0.51 3.39
N VAL A 87 8.55 0.75 3.10
CA VAL A 87 8.77 1.21 1.73
C VAL A 87 10.06 2.03 1.67
N ARG A 88 10.80 1.86 0.60
CA ARG A 88 11.94 2.73 0.29
C ARG A 88 12.13 2.83 -1.21
N THR A 89 12.97 3.76 -1.62
CA THR A 89 13.45 3.86 -3.00
C THR A 89 14.98 3.78 -3.01
N ALA A 90 15.54 3.43 -4.16
CA ALA A 90 17.00 3.32 -4.29
C ALA A 90 17.69 4.67 -4.36
N ASN A 91 17.01 5.68 -4.94
CA ASN A 91 17.61 7.00 -5.18
C ASN A 91 16.60 8.09 -4.87
N SER A 92 17.07 9.14 -4.15
CA SER A 92 16.31 10.35 -3.93
C SER A 92 14.95 10.06 -3.28
N THR A 93 13.84 10.39 -3.93
CA THR A 93 12.48 10.18 -3.42
C THR A 93 11.59 9.65 -4.53
N ALA A 94 10.54 8.96 -4.13
CA ALA A 94 9.53 8.47 -5.07
C ALA A 94 8.16 8.54 -4.41
N THR A 95 7.18 9.09 -5.10
CA THR A 95 5.82 9.21 -4.59
C THR A 95 5.06 7.92 -4.90
N PHE A 96 4.21 7.50 -3.98
CA PHE A 96 3.39 6.32 -4.17
C PHE A 96 2.02 6.53 -3.54
N SER A 97 1.06 5.71 -3.94
CA SER A 97 -0.28 5.67 -3.36
C SER A 97 -0.48 4.35 -2.64
N LEU A 98 -1.11 4.38 -1.50
CA LEU A 98 -1.44 3.21 -0.71
C LEU A 98 -2.94 3.22 -0.47
N HIS A 99 -3.61 2.21 -0.99
CA HIS A 99 -5.05 2.03 -0.84
C HIS A 99 -5.31 0.78 -0.01
N TYR A 100 -6.06 0.92 1.07
CA TYR A 100 -6.40 -0.23 1.90
C TYR A 100 -7.84 -0.19 2.36
N THR A 101 -8.39 -1.37 2.56
CA THR A 101 -9.75 -1.59 3.05
C THR A 101 -9.64 -2.30 4.39
N TYR A 102 -10.33 -1.82 5.38
CA TYR A 102 -10.24 -2.34 6.74
C TYR A 102 -11.60 -2.36 7.40
N GLU A 103 -11.68 -3.14 8.47
CA GLU A 103 -12.87 -3.25 9.30
C GLU A 103 -13.16 -1.91 9.98
N SER A 104 -14.38 -1.43 9.86
CA SER A 104 -14.76 -0.15 10.48
C SER A 104 -15.21 -0.30 11.92
#